data_c748187a976c93bd33775cbc3b00c082
#
_entry.id   c748187a976c93bd33775cbc3b00c082
#
_cell.length_a   1.000
_cell.length_b   1.000
_cell.length_c   1.000
_cell.angle_alpha   90.00
_cell.angle_beta   90.00
_cell.angle_gamma   90.00
#
_symmetry.space_group_name_H-M   'P 1'
#
loop_
_entity.id
_entity.type
_entity.pdbx_description
1 polymer ?
#
loop_
_entity_poly.entity_id
_entity_poly.type
_entity_poly.pdbx_seq_one_letter_code
_entity_poly.pdbx_strand_id
1 'polypeptide(L)'
;MKIIDQMKDEKLGSAILYNFTLGYGKPVPMELYNYVLPFIFHEAFRANVLQATSFRNCIELCYKEDYRCLDAFKAAIIQDEMVTSKSLGLALVNRWLSFSVTDEKMSGTAHESTVMMLNEPYRLGEWFKEMSIEEIEECLVIERERIIILETNSIGQDMDLSKYDRLGDVTVYPEVEEEEIPILIQDATIVVVNKTVLNEDNLKNARKLKLICLFATGYNNIDLNYCRRHGIMVANVKGYSTPSVAQHTFSLLFYLYEKLPFYDHYVKSGRYSRDTSFTHFEKYFNEIEGKTWGIVGLGDIGQRVATIATAFGANVIYYSTSGRHDDARYERVDFDTLLERSDVISIHAPLNKATYHLFDQTAFAKMKETAYLINVARGAIIVEEDLAKALVDGKIAGAGLDVLEQEPMAKNNPLLAIRNSMRLVITPHIAWASVESRTRCVEEVYLNIESFIEGKGRNIIGHDLQ
;
A
#
# COMPACT_ATOMS: atom_id res chain seq x y z
N MET A 1 -26.89 -12.98 4.88
CA MET A 1 -26.98 -14.13 5.80
C MET A 1 -28.37 -14.57 6.21
N LYS A 2 -29.42 -13.73 6.22
CA LYS A 2 -30.78 -14.13 6.67
C LYS A 2 -31.71 -14.79 5.64
N ILE A 3 -31.42 -14.73 4.35
CA ILE A 3 -32.28 -15.34 3.29
C ILE A 3 -31.84 -16.79 2.99
N ILE A 4 -30.59 -17.14 3.20
CA ILE A 4 -30.03 -18.47 2.87
C ILE A 4 -30.45 -19.52 3.89
N ASP A 5 -30.61 -19.19 5.17
CA ASP A 5 -31.08 -20.13 6.20
C ASP A 5 -32.56 -20.54 6.01
N GLN A 6 -33.35 -19.74 5.27
CA GLN A 6 -34.73 -20.09 4.93
C GLN A 6 -34.86 -21.00 3.69
N MET A 7 -33.78 -21.20 2.91
CA MET A 7 -33.79 -22.00 1.67
C MET A 7 -33.25 -23.44 1.83
N LYS A 8 -32.77 -23.84 3.00
CA LYS A 8 -32.36 -25.23 3.28
C LYS A 8 -33.58 -26.14 3.52
N ASP A 9 -34.49 -26.16 2.53
CA ASP A 9 -35.68 -27.02 2.52
C ASP A 9 -35.30 -28.40 1.94
N GLU A 10 -35.65 -29.45 2.64
CA GLU A 10 -35.41 -30.83 2.25
C GLU A 10 -36.07 -31.19 0.89
N LYS A 11 -37.18 -30.53 0.52
CA LYS A 11 -37.81 -30.71 -0.79
C LYS A 11 -37.00 -30.10 -1.91
N LEU A 12 -36.48 -28.90 -1.71
CA LEU A 12 -35.56 -28.26 -2.66
C LEU A 12 -34.26 -29.05 -2.75
N GLY A 13 -33.71 -29.49 -1.62
CA GLY A 13 -32.55 -30.37 -1.57
C GLY A 13 -32.75 -31.64 -2.38
N SER A 14 -33.91 -32.30 -2.25
CA SER A 14 -34.23 -33.51 -3.02
C SER A 14 -34.25 -33.25 -4.54
N ALA A 15 -34.83 -32.13 -4.98
CA ALA A 15 -34.86 -31.77 -6.40
C ALA A 15 -33.42 -31.44 -6.91
N ILE A 16 -32.60 -30.79 -6.09
CA ILE A 16 -31.19 -30.50 -6.40
C ILE A 16 -30.42 -31.82 -6.61
N LEU A 17 -30.51 -32.76 -5.64
CA LEU A 17 -29.81 -34.05 -5.70
C LEU A 17 -30.26 -34.90 -6.87
N TYR A 18 -31.57 -34.88 -7.22
CA TYR A 18 -32.09 -35.53 -8.40
C TYR A 18 -31.50 -34.98 -9.70
N ASN A 19 -31.50 -33.64 -9.88
CA ASN A 19 -30.93 -33.01 -11.06
C ASN A 19 -29.41 -33.22 -11.18
N PHE A 20 -28.70 -33.23 -10.06
CA PHE A 20 -27.28 -33.61 -10.02
C PHE A 20 -27.10 -35.05 -10.54
N THR A 21 -27.91 -36.00 -10.07
CA THR A 21 -27.84 -37.40 -10.50
C THR A 21 -28.11 -37.55 -11.99
N LEU A 22 -29.05 -36.78 -12.54
CA LEU A 22 -29.31 -36.75 -13.98
C LEU A 22 -28.10 -36.24 -14.78
N GLY A 23 -27.47 -35.17 -14.32
CA GLY A 23 -26.26 -34.61 -14.95
C GLY A 23 -25.06 -35.55 -14.86
N TYR A 24 -24.92 -36.29 -13.75
CA TYR A 24 -23.88 -37.31 -13.59
C TYR A 24 -24.05 -38.47 -14.58
N GLY A 25 -25.29 -38.85 -14.92
CA GLY A 25 -25.64 -39.74 -16.03
C GLY A 25 -25.20 -41.19 -15.87
N LYS A 26 -24.69 -41.59 -14.72
CA LYS A 26 -24.33 -42.97 -14.31
C LYS A 26 -24.63 -43.12 -12.81
N PRO A 27 -24.58 -44.35 -12.23
CA PRO A 27 -24.79 -44.52 -10.80
C PRO A 27 -23.80 -43.71 -9.98
N VAL A 28 -24.30 -42.88 -9.06
CA VAL A 28 -23.51 -41.88 -8.26
C VAL A 28 -23.06 -42.53 -6.95
N PRO A 29 -21.78 -42.48 -6.60
CA PRO A 29 -21.28 -42.83 -5.26
C PRO A 29 -21.95 -41.97 -4.18
N MET A 30 -22.36 -42.60 -3.06
CA MET A 30 -23.07 -41.92 -1.98
C MET A 30 -22.33 -40.73 -1.41
N GLU A 31 -21.04 -40.85 -1.29
CA GLU A 31 -20.13 -39.84 -0.72
C GLU A 31 -20.15 -38.50 -1.50
N LEU A 32 -20.35 -38.55 -2.82
CA LEU A 32 -20.42 -37.35 -3.67
C LEU A 32 -21.57 -36.41 -3.33
N TYR A 33 -22.67 -36.94 -2.78
CA TYR A 33 -23.83 -36.13 -2.43
C TYR A 33 -23.54 -35.12 -1.32
N ASN A 34 -22.54 -35.38 -0.47
CA ASN A 34 -22.14 -34.46 0.60
C ASN A 34 -21.55 -33.11 0.06
N TYR A 35 -21.10 -33.13 -1.19
CA TYR A 35 -20.56 -31.93 -1.83
C TYR A 35 -21.62 -31.12 -2.59
N VAL A 36 -22.77 -31.71 -2.93
CA VAL A 36 -23.74 -31.10 -3.85
C VAL A 36 -24.45 -29.89 -3.22
N LEU A 37 -25.11 -30.10 -2.07
CA LEU A 37 -25.90 -29.05 -1.44
C LEU A 37 -25.03 -27.86 -0.96
N PRO A 38 -23.83 -28.07 -0.35
CA PRO A 38 -22.94 -27.01 0.03
C PRO A 38 -22.61 -26.05 -1.12
N PHE A 39 -22.32 -26.57 -2.30
CA PHE A 39 -22.04 -25.73 -3.47
C PHE A 39 -23.30 -25.05 -4.00
N ILE A 40 -24.37 -25.79 -4.22
CA ILE A 40 -25.60 -25.24 -4.83
C ILE A 40 -26.29 -24.23 -3.91
N PHE A 41 -26.20 -24.37 -2.60
CA PHE A 41 -26.75 -23.37 -1.67
C PHE A 41 -25.90 -22.11 -1.56
N HIS A 42 -24.64 -22.13 -1.99
CA HIS A 42 -23.78 -20.96 -1.95
C HIS A 42 -24.04 -19.99 -3.12
N GLU A 43 -24.29 -18.72 -2.81
CA GLU A 43 -24.68 -17.70 -3.79
C GLU A 43 -23.64 -17.50 -4.89
N ALA A 44 -22.37 -17.33 -4.52
CA ALA A 44 -21.29 -17.15 -5.48
C ALA A 44 -21.13 -18.37 -6.40
N PHE A 45 -21.33 -19.59 -5.91
CA PHE A 45 -21.27 -20.79 -6.74
C PHE A 45 -22.39 -20.81 -7.78
N ARG A 46 -23.64 -20.54 -7.37
CA ARG A 46 -24.78 -20.46 -8.31
C ARG A 46 -24.59 -19.39 -9.38
N ALA A 47 -24.03 -18.24 -9.00
CA ALA A 47 -23.75 -17.17 -9.96
C ALA A 47 -22.74 -17.57 -11.03
N ASN A 48 -21.79 -18.45 -10.69
CA ASN A 48 -20.65 -18.78 -11.55
C ASN A 48 -20.79 -20.14 -12.27
N VAL A 49 -21.55 -21.11 -11.74
CA VAL A 49 -21.58 -22.51 -12.24
C VAL A 49 -21.98 -22.63 -13.70
N LEU A 50 -22.90 -21.81 -14.20
CA LEU A 50 -23.37 -21.89 -15.58
C LEU A 50 -22.45 -21.24 -16.61
N GLN A 51 -21.59 -20.28 -16.16
CA GLN A 51 -20.64 -19.59 -17.03
C GLN A 51 -19.23 -20.18 -16.97
N ALA A 52 -18.91 -20.94 -15.93
CA ALA A 52 -17.61 -21.57 -15.77
C ALA A 52 -17.40 -22.73 -16.75
N THR A 53 -16.15 -22.95 -17.14
CA THR A 53 -15.76 -24.02 -18.09
C THR A 53 -15.51 -25.36 -17.40
N SER A 54 -15.18 -25.36 -16.12
CA SER A 54 -14.94 -26.55 -15.29
C SER A 54 -15.25 -26.25 -13.82
N PHE A 55 -15.29 -27.31 -12.99
CA PHE A 55 -15.47 -27.17 -11.54
C PHE A 55 -14.35 -26.30 -10.92
N ARG A 56 -13.08 -26.59 -11.24
CA ARG A 56 -11.93 -25.77 -10.78
C ARG A 56 -12.09 -24.30 -11.16
N ASN A 57 -12.45 -24.01 -12.41
CA ASN A 57 -12.68 -22.65 -12.87
C ASN A 57 -13.86 -21.97 -12.14
N CYS A 58 -14.91 -22.70 -11.81
CA CYS A 58 -16.01 -22.18 -11.01
C CYS A 58 -15.53 -21.79 -9.59
N ILE A 59 -14.74 -22.64 -8.95
CA ILE A 59 -14.17 -22.37 -7.62
C ILE A 59 -13.24 -21.13 -7.67
N GLU A 60 -12.40 -21.01 -8.70
CA GLU A 60 -11.55 -19.84 -8.90
C GLU A 60 -12.34 -18.54 -9.08
N LEU A 61 -13.45 -18.57 -9.81
CA LEU A 61 -14.35 -17.43 -9.97
C LEU A 61 -15.01 -17.06 -8.63
N CYS A 62 -15.51 -18.04 -7.88
CA CYS A 62 -16.06 -17.81 -6.54
C CYS A 62 -15.03 -17.20 -5.60
N TYR A 63 -13.80 -17.69 -5.64
CA TYR A 63 -12.70 -17.19 -4.82
C TYR A 63 -12.34 -15.72 -5.16
N LYS A 64 -12.39 -15.34 -6.44
CA LYS A 64 -12.19 -13.95 -6.86
C LYS A 64 -13.26 -12.99 -6.35
N GLU A 65 -14.52 -13.45 -6.26
CA GLU A 65 -15.64 -12.66 -5.72
C GLU A 65 -15.57 -12.55 -4.19
N ASP A 66 -15.37 -13.67 -3.50
CA ASP A 66 -15.17 -13.75 -2.05
C ASP A 66 -14.12 -14.80 -1.70
N TYR A 67 -12.93 -14.37 -1.33
CA TYR A 67 -11.82 -15.24 -0.96
C TYR A 67 -12.12 -16.21 0.19
N ARG A 68 -13.14 -15.90 1.01
CA ARG A 68 -13.60 -16.75 2.12
C ARG A 68 -14.56 -17.86 1.69
N CYS A 69 -14.94 -17.89 0.41
CA CYS A 69 -15.89 -18.89 -0.08
C CYS A 69 -15.40 -20.33 0.13
N LEU A 70 -14.08 -20.57 0.09
CA LEU A 70 -13.51 -21.90 0.29
C LEU A 70 -13.71 -22.42 1.71
N ASP A 71 -13.52 -21.56 2.71
CA ASP A 71 -13.77 -21.91 4.11
C ASP A 71 -15.26 -22.11 4.35
N ALA A 72 -16.11 -21.31 3.69
CA ALA A 72 -17.56 -21.49 3.73
C ALA A 72 -17.98 -22.81 3.09
N PHE A 73 -17.40 -23.22 1.96
CA PHE A 73 -17.66 -24.52 1.34
C PHE A 73 -17.25 -25.68 2.24
N LYS A 74 -16.02 -25.67 2.78
CA LYS A 74 -15.52 -26.71 3.70
C LYS A 74 -16.39 -26.85 4.94
N ALA A 75 -16.77 -25.70 5.55
CA ALA A 75 -17.66 -25.71 6.69
C ALA A 75 -19.05 -26.26 6.34
N ALA A 76 -19.61 -25.88 5.17
CA ALA A 76 -20.92 -26.34 4.72
C ALA A 76 -20.94 -27.84 4.41
N ILE A 77 -19.88 -28.42 3.85
CA ILE A 77 -19.77 -29.88 3.61
C ILE A 77 -19.99 -30.64 4.92
N ILE A 78 -19.46 -30.18 6.02
CA ILE A 78 -19.64 -30.81 7.33
C ILE A 78 -21.04 -30.52 7.91
N GLN A 79 -21.50 -29.28 7.82
CA GLN A 79 -22.76 -28.83 8.46
C GLN A 79 -24.01 -29.32 7.75
N ASP A 80 -23.97 -29.50 6.43
CA ASP A 80 -25.12 -29.82 5.61
C ASP A 80 -25.34 -31.34 5.44
N GLU A 81 -24.53 -32.20 6.08
CA GLU A 81 -24.64 -33.66 6.01
C GLU A 81 -26.05 -34.15 6.41
N MET A 82 -26.62 -33.58 7.48
CA MET A 82 -27.97 -33.95 7.92
C MET A 82 -29.06 -33.55 6.90
N VAL A 83 -28.95 -32.37 6.30
CA VAL A 83 -29.87 -31.89 5.26
C VAL A 83 -29.75 -32.77 4.01
N THR A 84 -28.53 -33.12 3.64
CA THR A 84 -28.23 -34.02 2.52
C THR A 84 -28.88 -35.38 2.74
N SER A 85 -28.70 -36.00 3.90
CA SER A 85 -29.27 -37.30 4.25
C SER A 85 -30.79 -37.30 4.22
N LYS A 86 -31.44 -36.27 4.77
CA LYS A 86 -32.88 -36.11 4.73
C LYS A 86 -33.41 -35.89 3.31
N SER A 87 -32.72 -35.10 2.52
CA SER A 87 -33.07 -34.82 1.13
C SER A 87 -32.95 -36.06 0.27
N LEU A 88 -31.92 -36.91 0.47
CA LEU A 88 -31.79 -38.22 -0.17
C LEU A 88 -32.94 -39.15 0.24
N GLY A 89 -33.26 -39.23 1.53
CA GLY A 89 -34.36 -40.00 2.03
C GLY A 89 -35.69 -39.60 1.37
N LEU A 90 -35.95 -38.30 1.24
CA LEU A 90 -37.16 -37.81 0.57
C LEU A 90 -37.17 -38.12 -0.93
N ALA A 91 -36.04 -38.03 -1.63
CA ALA A 91 -35.90 -38.37 -3.03
C ALA A 91 -36.14 -39.88 -3.29
N LEU A 92 -35.71 -40.75 -2.37
CA LEU A 92 -35.96 -42.18 -2.41
C LEU A 92 -37.45 -42.49 -2.18
N VAL A 93 -38.09 -41.89 -1.18
CA VAL A 93 -39.52 -42.06 -0.88
C VAL A 93 -40.38 -41.63 -2.07
N ASN A 94 -40.03 -40.54 -2.73
CA ASN A 94 -40.73 -40.04 -3.93
C ASN A 94 -40.37 -40.82 -5.21
N ARG A 95 -39.49 -41.82 -5.11
CA ARG A 95 -39.00 -42.62 -6.25
C ARG A 95 -38.34 -41.80 -7.35
N TRP A 96 -37.74 -40.67 -7.00
CA TRP A 96 -36.89 -39.89 -7.92
C TRP A 96 -35.51 -40.49 -8.05
N LEU A 97 -35.01 -41.09 -6.94
CA LEU A 97 -33.77 -41.84 -6.88
C LEU A 97 -34.03 -43.30 -6.48
N SER A 98 -33.16 -44.18 -6.90
CA SER A 98 -33.08 -45.57 -6.46
C SER A 98 -31.68 -45.86 -5.93
N PHE A 99 -31.59 -46.67 -4.87
CA PHE A 99 -30.34 -47.07 -4.25
C PHE A 99 -30.01 -48.53 -4.51
N SER A 100 -28.82 -48.81 -5.03
CA SER A 100 -28.29 -50.16 -5.15
C SER A 100 -27.47 -50.51 -3.91
N VAL A 101 -27.95 -51.49 -3.14
CA VAL A 101 -27.25 -51.98 -1.95
C VAL A 101 -25.94 -52.68 -2.31
N THR A 102 -25.86 -53.27 -3.50
CA THR A 102 -24.69 -54.04 -3.94
C THR A 102 -23.52 -53.16 -4.27
N ASP A 103 -23.75 -52.01 -4.85
CA ASP A 103 -22.72 -51.11 -5.38
C ASP A 103 -22.60 -49.82 -4.56
N GLU A 104 -23.45 -49.63 -3.54
CA GLU A 104 -23.57 -48.44 -2.70
C GLU A 104 -23.74 -47.15 -3.53
N LYS A 105 -24.51 -47.22 -4.62
CA LYS A 105 -24.72 -46.13 -5.57
C LYS A 105 -26.18 -45.75 -5.74
N MET A 106 -26.40 -44.48 -6.06
CA MET A 106 -27.69 -43.91 -6.40
C MET A 106 -27.86 -43.76 -7.92
N SER A 107 -29.07 -44.01 -8.42
CA SER A 107 -29.44 -43.79 -9.81
C SER A 107 -30.71 -42.97 -9.91
N GLY A 108 -30.80 -42.09 -10.91
CA GLY A 108 -32.04 -41.40 -11.24
C GLY A 108 -33.05 -42.38 -11.85
N THR A 109 -34.31 -42.31 -11.43
CA THR A 109 -35.39 -43.10 -12.03
C THR A 109 -36.06 -42.32 -13.15
N ALA A 110 -36.20 -42.94 -14.31
CA ALA A 110 -36.87 -42.36 -15.47
C ALA A 110 -38.40 -42.37 -15.29
N HIS A 111 -38.92 -41.71 -14.26
CA HIS A 111 -40.36 -41.42 -14.21
C HIS A 111 -40.59 -40.05 -14.84
N GLU A 112 -41.71 -39.87 -15.56
CA GLU A 112 -42.24 -38.56 -15.95
C GLU A 112 -42.38 -37.71 -14.69
N SER A 113 -41.30 -37.06 -14.32
CA SER A 113 -41.23 -36.41 -13.04
C SER A 113 -41.75 -35.01 -13.16
N THR A 114 -42.62 -34.65 -12.25
CA THR A 114 -43.01 -33.27 -11.93
C THR A 114 -41.87 -32.46 -11.29
N VAL A 115 -40.64 -32.95 -11.33
CA VAL A 115 -39.48 -32.27 -10.76
C VAL A 115 -38.96 -31.21 -11.75
N MET A 116 -38.93 -29.99 -11.31
CA MET A 116 -38.36 -28.87 -12.08
C MET A 116 -36.90 -29.14 -12.43
N MET A 117 -36.54 -28.98 -13.71
CA MET A 117 -35.14 -29.01 -14.13
C MET A 117 -34.38 -27.84 -13.56
N LEU A 118 -33.28 -28.11 -12.87
CA LEU A 118 -32.34 -27.13 -12.31
C LEU A 118 -31.00 -27.29 -13.03
N ASN A 119 -30.59 -26.25 -13.73
CA ASN A 119 -29.40 -26.28 -14.58
C ASN A 119 -28.10 -26.34 -13.78
N GLU A 120 -28.05 -25.67 -12.64
CA GLU A 120 -26.85 -25.56 -11.81
C GLU A 120 -26.43 -26.93 -11.20
N PRO A 121 -27.32 -27.69 -10.52
CA PRO A 121 -26.94 -28.99 -10.03
C PRO A 121 -26.73 -30.01 -11.18
N TYR A 122 -27.43 -29.88 -12.28
CA TYR A 122 -27.19 -30.72 -13.46
C TYR A 122 -25.77 -30.52 -13.99
N ARG A 123 -25.34 -29.28 -14.15
CA ARG A 123 -23.98 -28.91 -14.58
C ARG A 123 -22.91 -29.42 -13.61
N LEU A 124 -23.17 -29.34 -12.32
CA LEU A 124 -22.25 -29.88 -11.30
C LEU A 124 -22.12 -31.41 -11.46
N GLY A 125 -23.22 -32.12 -11.74
CA GLY A 125 -23.21 -33.55 -12.01
C GLY A 125 -22.37 -33.92 -13.24
N GLU A 126 -22.47 -33.15 -14.33
CA GLU A 126 -21.62 -33.32 -15.51
C GLU A 126 -20.11 -33.21 -15.19
N TRP A 127 -19.75 -32.28 -14.33
CA TRP A 127 -18.34 -32.11 -13.92
C TRP A 127 -17.87 -33.27 -13.01
N PHE A 128 -18.64 -33.59 -11.99
CA PHE A 128 -18.27 -34.62 -11.01
C PHE A 128 -18.22 -36.05 -11.61
N LYS A 129 -18.89 -36.29 -12.73
CA LYS A 129 -18.84 -37.55 -13.45
C LYS A 129 -17.42 -38.00 -13.80
N GLU A 130 -16.55 -37.06 -14.09
CA GLU A 130 -15.17 -37.29 -14.53
C GLU A 130 -14.15 -37.01 -13.43
N MET A 131 -14.59 -36.75 -12.18
CA MET A 131 -13.72 -36.38 -11.05
C MET A 131 -13.81 -37.39 -9.91
N SER A 132 -12.69 -37.65 -9.23
CA SER A 132 -12.66 -38.33 -7.94
C SER A 132 -12.95 -37.32 -6.79
N ILE A 133 -13.18 -37.83 -5.59
CA ILE A 133 -13.37 -37.01 -4.40
C ILE A 133 -12.09 -36.22 -4.11
N GLU A 134 -10.93 -36.85 -4.22
CA GLU A 134 -9.63 -36.22 -4.04
C GLU A 134 -9.45 -35.03 -5.01
N GLU A 135 -9.82 -35.21 -6.28
CA GLU A 135 -9.73 -34.11 -7.27
C GLU A 135 -10.72 -32.96 -6.96
N ILE A 136 -11.90 -33.26 -6.40
CA ILE A 136 -12.87 -32.26 -5.94
C ILE A 136 -12.27 -31.48 -4.76
N GLU A 137 -11.70 -32.18 -3.78
CA GLU A 137 -11.05 -31.58 -2.60
C GLU A 137 -9.81 -30.75 -2.99
N GLU A 138 -9.01 -31.22 -3.93
CA GLU A 138 -7.88 -30.46 -4.48
C GLU A 138 -8.32 -29.14 -5.14
N CYS A 139 -9.52 -29.08 -5.74
CA CYS A 139 -10.07 -27.85 -6.26
C CYS A 139 -10.39 -26.81 -5.15
N LEU A 140 -10.61 -27.28 -3.93
CA LEU A 140 -10.87 -26.44 -2.75
C LEU A 140 -9.57 -25.97 -2.06
N VAL A 141 -8.41 -26.34 -2.60
CA VAL A 141 -7.11 -25.88 -2.12
C VAL A 141 -6.56 -24.90 -3.14
N ILE A 142 -6.66 -23.63 -2.84
CA ILE A 142 -5.98 -22.58 -3.61
C ILE A 142 -4.75 -22.20 -2.80
N GLU A 143 -3.57 -22.38 -3.40
CA GLU A 143 -2.33 -21.86 -2.79
C GLU A 143 -2.42 -20.34 -2.75
N ARG A 144 -2.38 -19.79 -1.56
CA ARG A 144 -2.40 -18.35 -1.33
C ARG A 144 -0.97 -17.84 -1.17
N GLU A 145 -0.72 -16.62 -1.67
CA GLU A 145 0.55 -15.96 -1.39
C GLU A 145 0.67 -15.69 0.13
N ARG A 146 1.84 -15.97 0.69
CA ARG A 146 2.14 -15.65 2.09
C ARG A 146 2.74 -14.27 2.19
N ILE A 147 1.93 -13.33 2.67
CA ILE A 147 2.24 -11.90 2.71
C ILE A 147 2.67 -11.53 4.13
N ILE A 148 3.90 -11.06 4.26
CA ILE A 148 4.43 -10.57 5.54
C ILE A 148 4.59 -9.05 5.46
N ILE A 149 3.89 -8.32 6.33
CA ILE A 149 3.96 -6.86 6.43
C ILE A 149 4.70 -6.50 7.70
N LEU A 150 5.87 -5.88 7.54
CA LEU A 150 6.75 -5.53 8.65
C LEU A 150 6.60 -4.05 9.03
N GLU A 151 6.87 -3.73 10.30
CA GLU A 151 7.01 -2.37 10.86
C GLU A 151 5.82 -1.42 10.58
N THR A 152 4.59 -1.91 10.69
CA THR A 152 3.41 -1.10 10.36
C THR A 152 3.22 0.13 11.24
N ASN A 153 3.85 0.21 12.43
CA ASN A 153 3.92 1.44 13.22
C ASN A 153 4.54 2.60 12.43
N SER A 154 5.42 2.30 11.47
CA SER A 154 6.06 3.31 10.62
C SER A 154 5.12 3.99 9.63
N ILE A 155 3.96 3.40 9.34
CA ILE A 155 2.91 3.98 8.48
C ILE A 155 1.69 4.47 9.27
N GLY A 156 1.70 4.27 10.60
CA GLY A 156 0.63 4.69 11.51
C GLY A 156 -0.41 3.60 11.78
N GLN A 157 -0.80 3.48 13.04
CA GLN A 157 -1.74 2.46 13.53
C GLN A 157 -3.19 2.67 13.07
N ASP A 158 -3.49 3.81 12.49
CA ASP A 158 -4.80 4.19 11.95
C ASP A 158 -5.02 3.71 10.50
N MET A 159 -4.04 3.02 9.90
CA MET A 159 -4.18 2.48 8.54
C MET A 159 -4.84 1.11 8.56
N ASP A 160 -5.93 0.98 7.80
CA ASP A 160 -6.64 -0.30 7.62
C ASP A 160 -5.93 -1.15 6.55
N LEU A 161 -5.39 -2.29 6.97
CA LEU A 161 -4.73 -3.28 6.11
C LEU A 161 -5.60 -4.52 5.85
N SER A 162 -6.82 -4.59 6.38
CA SER A 162 -7.69 -5.79 6.29
C SER A 162 -8.00 -6.21 4.86
N LYS A 163 -7.99 -5.28 3.91
CA LYS A 163 -8.19 -5.59 2.50
C LYS A 163 -7.11 -6.51 1.91
N TYR A 164 -5.89 -6.53 2.50
CA TYR A 164 -4.81 -7.39 2.02
C TYR A 164 -5.12 -8.88 2.21
N ASP A 165 -6.03 -9.24 3.11
CA ASP A 165 -6.51 -10.61 3.30
C ASP A 165 -7.14 -11.21 2.02
N ARG A 166 -7.56 -10.37 1.09
CA ARG A 166 -8.03 -10.81 -0.24
C ARG A 166 -6.91 -11.32 -1.13
N LEU A 167 -5.67 -10.88 -0.90
CA LEU A 167 -4.51 -11.17 -1.74
C LEU A 167 -3.74 -12.42 -1.29
N GLY A 168 -3.85 -12.79 -0.01
CA GLY A 168 -3.08 -13.91 0.53
C GLY A 168 -3.28 -14.11 2.02
N ASP A 169 -2.45 -14.99 2.58
CA ASP A 169 -2.36 -15.19 4.04
C ASP A 169 -1.45 -14.13 4.63
N VAL A 170 -2.07 -13.13 5.25
CA VAL A 170 -1.38 -11.93 5.74
C VAL A 170 -0.98 -12.08 7.19
N THR A 171 0.28 -11.78 7.47
CA THR A 171 0.77 -11.60 8.85
C THR A 171 1.38 -10.22 8.98
N VAL A 172 0.94 -9.47 9.99
CA VAL A 172 1.34 -8.09 10.23
C VAL A 172 2.16 -8.01 11.51
N TYR A 173 3.32 -7.36 11.41
CA TYR A 173 4.20 -7.07 12.54
C TYR A 173 4.30 -5.56 12.74
N PRO A 174 3.79 -5.00 13.84
CA PRO A 174 3.84 -3.56 14.12
C PRO A 174 5.26 -3.03 14.26
N GLU A 175 6.13 -3.81 14.90
CA GLU A 175 7.55 -3.54 15.13
C GLU A 175 8.34 -4.81 14.88
N VAL A 176 9.59 -4.70 14.46
CA VAL A 176 10.49 -5.83 14.23
C VAL A 176 11.91 -5.42 14.59
N GLU A 177 12.63 -6.33 15.24
CA GLU A 177 14.07 -6.21 15.46
C GLU A 177 14.83 -6.82 14.28
N GLU A 178 16.01 -6.31 13.98
CA GLU A 178 16.78 -6.73 12.79
C GLU A 178 17.09 -8.23 12.80
N GLU A 179 17.35 -8.79 13.98
CA GLU A 179 17.67 -10.20 14.19
C GLU A 179 16.47 -11.14 13.96
N GLU A 180 15.25 -10.65 14.06
CA GLU A 180 14.02 -11.43 13.86
C GLU A 180 13.66 -11.56 12.37
N ILE A 181 14.04 -10.60 11.52
CA ILE A 181 13.65 -10.54 10.12
C ILE A 181 13.88 -11.86 9.37
N PRO A 182 15.05 -12.53 9.45
CA PRO A 182 15.30 -13.76 8.71
C PRO A 182 14.33 -14.91 9.04
N ILE A 183 13.80 -14.91 10.27
CA ILE A 183 12.85 -15.92 10.75
C ILE A 183 11.44 -15.56 10.26
N LEU A 184 11.06 -14.30 10.41
CA LEU A 184 9.72 -13.82 10.07
C LEU A 184 9.39 -13.96 8.58
N ILE A 185 10.38 -13.77 7.70
CA ILE A 185 10.18 -13.81 6.24
C ILE A 185 10.54 -15.15 5.60
N GLN A 186 10.97 -16.15 6.37
CA GLN A 186 11.51 -17.42 5.86
C GLN A 186 10.57 -18.11 4.85
N ASP A 187 9.28 -18.14 5.14
CA ASP A 187 8.27 -18.77 4.29
C ASP A 187 7.45 -17.75 3.46
N ALA A 188 7.82 -16.47 3.52
CA ALA A 188 7.13 -15.43 2.78
C ALA A 188 7.29 -15.59 1.26
N THR A 189 6.22 -15.34 0.52
CA THR A 189 6.26 -15.17 -0.94
C THR A 189 6.27 -13.70 -1.31
N ILE A 190 5.68 -12.86 -0.45
CA ILE A 190 5.63 -11.40 -0.58
C ILE A 190 6.00 -10.77 0.76
N VAL A 191 6.90 -9.79 0.74
CA VAL A 191 7.28 -9.00 1.91
C VAL A 191 6.97 -7.54 1.65
N VAL A 192 6.34 -6.87 2.62
CA VAL A 192 6.05 -5.43 2.56
C VAL A 192 6.78 -4.72 3.69
N VAL A 193 7.54 -3.69 3.35
CA VAL A 193 8.35 -2.91 4.30
C VAL A 193 8.23 -1.41 4.03
N ASN A 194 8.66 -0.59 4.99
CA ASN A 194 8.85 0.86 4.78
C ASN A 194 10.34 1.24 4.90
N LYS A 195 10.94 1.01 6.08
CA LYS A 195 12.31 1.42 6.40
C LYS A 195 13.23 0.25 6.75
N THR A 196 12.67 -0.90 7.08
CA THR A 196 13.43 -2.11 7.38
C THR A 196 14.42 -2.41 6.27
N VAL A 197 15.68 -2.65 6.64
CA VAL A 197 16.76 -2.97 5.70
C VAL A 197 16.64 -4.42 5.29
N LEU A 198 16.54 -4.66 3.98
CA LEU A 198 16.54 -6.00 3.40
C LEU A 198 17.79 -6.18 2.53
N ASN A 199 18.67 -7.04 2.98
CA ASN A 199 19.96 -7.33 2.36
C ASN A 199 20.23 -8.85 2.29
N GLU A 200 21.39 -9.24 1.77
CA GLU A 200 21.76 -10.64 1.63
C GLU A 200 21.67 -11.42 2.95
N ASP A 201 22.06 -10.81 4.09
CA ASP A 201 22.10 -11.51 5.38
C ASP A 201 20.70 -11.94 5.86
N ASN A 202 19.69 -11.12 5.68
CA ASN A 202 18.34 -11.45 6.11
C ASN A 202 17.48 -12.10 5.00
N LEU A 203 17.79 -11.89 3.72
CA LEU A 203 17.04 -12.48 2.60
C LEU A 203 17.45 -13.90 2.23
N LYS A 204 18.66 -14.35 2.58
CA LYS A 204 19.23 -15.65 2.13
C LYS A 204 18.39 -16.89 2.49
N ASN A 205 17.56 -16.79 3.53
CA ASN A 205 16.69 -17.89 3.98
C ASN A 205 15.27 -17.80 3.41
N ALA A 206 14.88 -16.68 2.81
CA ALA A 206 13.55 -16.46 2.24
C ALA A 206 13.44 -17.07 0.82
N ARG A 207 13.55 -18.39 0.71
CA ARG A 207 13.66 -19.11 -0.58
C ARG A 207 12.43 -19.04 -1.47
N LYS A 208 11.26 -18.74 -0.88
CA LYS A 208 9.98 -18.61 -1.60
C LYS A 208 9.67 -17.17 -1.99
N LEU A 209 10.49 -16.21 -1.57
CA LEU A 209 10.24 -14.79 -1.78
C LEU A 209 10.33 -14.42 -3.25
N LYS A 210 9.27 -13.81 -3.77
CA LYS A 210 9.13 -13.42 -5.18
C LYS A 210 9.00 -11.90 -5.33
N LEU A 211 8.42 -11.22 -4.34
CA LEU A 211 8.14 -9.78 -4.40
C LEU A 211 8.44 -9.08 -3.07
N ILE A 212 9.10 -7.95 -3.14
CA ILE A 212 9.22 -6.98 -2.04
C ILE A 212 8.47 -5.71 -2.45
N CYS A 213 7.51 -5.26 -1.65
CA CYS A 213 6.84 -3.98 -1.82
C CYS A 213 7.27 -2.99 -0.75
N LEU A 214 7.36 -1.71 -1.11
CA LEU A 214 7.71 -0.65 -0.17
C LEU A 214 6.54 0.31 0.05
N PHE A 215 6.21 0.63 1.30
CA PHE A 215 5.37 1.77 1.65
C PHE A 215 6.12 3.11 1.49
N ALA A 216 6.89 3.22 0.44
CA ALA A 216 7.75 4.38 0.19
C ALA A 216 8.06 4.57 -1.29
N THR A 217 8.47 5.78 -1.67
CA THR A 217 9.09 6.04 -2.98
C THR A 217 10.58 5.66 -2.98
N GLY A 218 11.30 5.95 -1.87
CA GLY A 218 12.71 5.59 -1.70
C GLY A 218 12.88 4.10 -1.41
N TYR A 219 13.94 3.51 -1.93
CA TYR A 219 14.25 2.07 -1.82
C TYR A 219 15.73 1.81 -1.45
N ASN A 220 16.38 2.78 -0.83
CA ASN A 220 17.79 2.69 -0.44
C ASN A 220 18.08 1.61 0.63
N ASN A 221 17.04 1.14 1.31
CA ASN A 221 17.06 0.07 2.30
C ASN A 221 16.98 -1.34 1.70
N ILE A 222 16.91 -1.48 0.37
CA ILE A 222 16.81 -2.78 -0.30
C ILE A 222 18.08 -3.07 -1.11
N ASP A 223 18.68 -4.24 -0.94
CA ASP A 223 19.76 -4.72 -1.81
C ASP A 223 19.18 -5.20 -3.15
N LEU A 224 19.03 -4.24 -4.08
CA LEU A 224 18.54 -4.52 -5.43
C LEU A 224 19.42 -5.49 -6.21
N ASN A 225 20.74 -5.56 -5.92
CA ASN A 225 21.63 -6.48 -6.62
C ASN A 225 21.37 -7.90 -6.17
N TYR A 226 21.19 -8.13 -4.87
CA TYR A 226 20.76 -9.42 -4.34
C TYR A 226 19.41 -9.83 -4.95
N CYS A 227 18.41 -8.97 -4.85
CA CYS A 227 17.07 -9.25 -5.37
C CYS A 227 17.10 -9.65 -6.86
N ARG A 228 17.85 -8.92 -7.69
CA ARG A 228 17.98 -9.24 -9.12
C ARG A 228 18.63 -10.59 -9.37
N ARG A 229 19.69 -10.95 -8.64
CA ARG A 229 20.35 -12.25 -8.77
C ARG A 229 19.45 -13.43 -8.39
N HIS A 230 18.49 -13.20 -7.51
CA HIS A 230 17.59 -14.26 -6.99
C HIS A 230 16.18 -14.21 -7.58
N GLY A 231 15.93 -13.37 -8.60
CA GLY A 231 14.63 -13.28 -9.24
C GLY A 231 13.54 -12.64 -8.37
N ILE A 232 13.91 -11.88 -7.33
CA ILE A 232 12.99 -11.18 -6.44
C ILE A 232 12.67 -9.82 -7.08
N MET A 233 11.39 -9.59 -7.37
CA MET A 233 10.93 -8.29 -7.85
C MET A 233 10.82 -7.31 -6.68
N VAL A 234 11.09 -6.03 -6.97
CA VAL A 234 10.96 -4.95 -5.98
C VAL A 234 10.05 -3.88 -6.54
N ALA A 235 8.97 -3.56 -5.84
CA ALA A 235 8.01 -2.53 -6.22
C ALA A 235 7.95 -1.43 -5.16
N ASN A 236 7.95 -0.16 -5.60
CA ASN A 236 7.77 1.00 -4.74
C ASN A 236 6.46 1.74 -5.03
N VAL A 237 6.26 2.86 -4.34
CA VAL A 237 5.10 3.74 -4.59
C VAL A 237 5.59 5.12 -5.03
N LYS A 238 5.21 5.53 -6.24
CA LYS A 238 5.58 6.84 -6.80
C LYS A 238 4.42 7.83 -6.64
N GLY A 239 4.74 9.09 -6.37
CA GLY A 239 3.79 10.21 -6.44
C GLY A 239 2.72 10.28 -5.32
N TYR A 240 2.62 9.31 -4.43
CA TYR A 240 1.58 9.25 -3.40
C TYR A 240 1.63 10.42 -2.41
N SER A 241 2.82 10.91 -2.11
CA SER A 241 3.05 11.96 -1.12
C SER A 241 3.22 13.36 -1.71
N THR A 242 3.18 13.53 -3.03
CA THR A 242 3.41 14.83 -3.69
C THR A 242 2.57 15.97 -3.10
N PRO A 243 1.24 15.85 -2.88
CA PRO A 243 0.47 16.92 -2.25
C PRO A 243 0.89 17.22 -0.81
N SER A 244 1.13 16.17 -0.02
CA SER A 244 1.52 16.30 1.39
C SER A 244 2.88 16.99 1.56
N VAL A 245 3.88 16.54 0.79
CA VAL A 245 5.24 17.13 0.85
C VAL A 245 5.25 18.57 0.36
N ALA A 246 4.50 18.87 -0.69
CA ALA A 246 4.36 20.27 -1.15
C ALA A 246 3.72 21.15 -0.06
N GLN A 247 2.61 20.69 0.56
CA GLN A 247 1.97 21.41 1.66
C GLN A 247 2.93 21.63 2.84
N HIS A 248 3.69 20.60 3.22
CA HIS A 248 4.62 20.69 4.34
C HIS A 248 5.78 21.66 4.07
N THR A 249 6.24 21.75 2.81
CA THR A 249 7.23 22.76 2.38
C THR A 249 6.76 24.17 2.73
N PHE A 250 5.51 24.50 2.41
CA PHE A 250 4.93 25.82 2.75
C PHE A 250 4.67 25.96 4.24
N SER A 251 4.29 24.89 4.94
CA SER A 251 4.08 24.92 6.39
C SER A 251 5.37 25.27 7.13
N LEU A 252 6.50 24.65 6.77
CA LEU A 252 7.82 24.97 7.35
C LEU A 252 8.25 26.41 7.02
N LEU A 253 8.02 26.84 5.78
CA LEU A 253 8.35 28.21 5.39
C LEU A 253 7.53 29.23 6.18
N PHE A 254 6.21 29.13 6.20
CA PHE A 254 5.34 30.12 6.87
C PHE A 254 5.57 30.16 8.38
N TYR A 255 5.83 28.99 9.01
CA TYR A 255 6.21 28.97 10.43
C TYR A 255 7.40 29.90 10.75
N LEU A 256 8.42 29.91 9.88
CA LEU A 256 9.60 30.73 10.02
C LEU A 256 9.41 32.14 9.49
N TYR A 257 8.82 32.29 8.32
CA TYR A 257 8.75 33.52 7.54
C TYR A 257 7.89 34.57 8.23
N GLU A 258 6.70 34.15 8.72
CA GLU A 258 5.75 35.03 9.41
C GLU A 258 6.01 35.15 10.92
N LYS A 259 7.06 34.51 11.45
CA LYS A 259 7.40 34.54 12.88
C LYS A 259 6.29 33.99 13.78
N LEU A 260 5.50 33.04 13.30
CA LEU A 260 4.34 32.51 14.02
C LEU A 260 4.62 32.05 15.45
N PRO A 261 5.74 31.36 15.77
CA PRO A 261 6.03 30.96 17.15
C PRO A 261 6.17 32.14 18.11
N PHE A 262 6.74 33.24 17.64
CA PHE A 262 6.91 34.46 18.45
C PHE A 262 5.55 35.07 18.76
N TYR A 263 4.72 35.29 17.75
CA TYR A 263 3.42 35.98 17.92
C TYR A 263 2.44 35.13 18.69
N ASP A 264 2.41 33.81 18.48
CA ASP A 264 1.59 32.89 19.27
C ASP A 264 1.99 32.94 20.77
N HIS A 265 3.28 32.85 21.05
CA HIS A 265 3.79 32.97 22.43
C HIS A 265 3.50 34.35 23.03
N TYR A 266 3.68 35.43 22.28
CA TYR A 266 3.41 36.80 22.73
C TYR A 266 1.98 36.95 23.23
N VAL A 267 1.00 36.45 22.47
CA VAL A 267 -0.41 36.49 22.86
C VAL A 267 -0.70 35.59 24.06
N LYS A 268 -0.29 34.29 23.98
CA LYS A 268 -0.59 33.27 25.01
C LYS A 268 0.10 33.53 26.36
N SER A 269 1.23 34.23 26.37
CA SER A 269 1.90 34.65 27.61
C SER A 269 1.19 35.82 28.33
N GLY A 270 0.09 36.32 27.77
CA GLY A 270 -0.65 37.48 28.32
C GLY A 270 0.06 38.82 28.14
N ARG A 271 1.15 38.92 27.35
CA ARG A 271 1.81 40.18 27.03
C ARG A 271 0.90 41.09 26.24
N TYR A 272 0.21 40.53 25.21
CA TYR A 272 -0.70 41.28 24.35
C TYR A 272 -1.88 41.88 25.13
N SER A 273 -2.44 41.20 26.12
CA SER A 273 -3.55 41.72 26.92
C SER A 273 -3.17 42.93 27.83
N ARG A 274 -1.86 43.18 27.97
CA ARG A 274 -1.30 44.30 28.72
C ARG A 274 -0.76 45.40 27.82
N ASP A 275 -0.79 45.18 26.50
CA ASP A 275 -0.36 46.15 25.51
C ASP A 275 -1.46 47.23 25.34
N THR A 276 -1.06 48.43 24.98
CA THR A 276 -1.93 49.56 24.68
C THR A 276 -2.25 49.66 23.18
N SER A 277 -1.50 48.96 22.35
CA SER A 277 -1.65 48.95 20.90
C SER A 277 -2.46 47.74 20.44
N PHE A 278 -3.34 47.90 19.43
CA PHE A 278 -4.08 46.81 18.81
C PHE A 278 -3.18 45.89 17.96
N THR A 279 -1.93 46.31 17.66
CA THR A 279 -0.99 45.57 16.83
C THR A 279 0.41 45.64 17.44
N HIS A 280 1.27 44.66 17.16
CA HIS A 280 2.61 44.53 17.72
C HIS A 280 3.64 44.30 16.61
N PHE A 281 4.69 45.14 16.56
CA PHE A 281 5.69 45.17 15.48
C PHE A 281 7.11 44.80 15.94
N GLU A 282 7.28 44.01 16.99
CA GLU A 282 8.62 43.65 17.48
C GLU A 282 9.41 42.80 16.47
N LYS A 283 8.69 41.94 15.70
CA LYS A 283 9.29 41.13 14.65
C LYS A 283 8.68 41.51 13.31
N TYR A 284 9.55 41.68 12.32
CA TYR A 284 9.10 41.95 10.94
C TYR A 284 9.05 40.68 10.13
N PHE A 285 8.09 40.59 9.23
CA PHE A 285 7.99 39.59 8.20
C PHE A 285 7.66 40.23 6.86
N ASN A 286 7.85 39.50 5.78
CA ASN A 286 7.70 40.01 4.43
C ASN A 286 6.62 39.21 3.67
N GLU A 287 6.14 39.74 2.54
CA GLU A 287 5.30 39.04 1.60
C GLU A 287 6.14 38.16 0.66
N ILE A 288 5.55 37.08 0.14
CA ILE A 288 6.18 36.21 -0.86
C ILE A 288 6.07 36.85 -2.24
N GLU A 289 5.08 37.70 -2.48
CA GLU A 289 4.88 38.35 -3.76
C GLU A 289 6.14 39.11 -4.22
N GLY A 290 6.54 38.87 -5.47
CA GLY A 290 7.75 39.45 -6.05
C GLY A 290 9.08 38.85 -5.58
N LYS A 291 9.08 37.93 -4.61
CA LYS A 291 10.29 37.23 -4.15
C LYS A 291 10.71 36.15 -5.16
N THR A 292 11.98 35.83 -5.17
CA THR A 292 12.50 34.72 -5.98
C THR A 292 12.49 33.43 -5.18
N TRP A 293 11.81 32.42 -5.70
CA TRP A 293 11.78 31.08 -5.13
C TRP A 293 12.63 30.12 -5.97
N GLY A 294 13.76 29.68 -5.42
CA GLY A 294 14.66 28.71 -6.02
C GLY A 294 14.24 27.27 -5.70
N ILE A 295 14.10 26.45 -6.70
CA ILE A 295 13.74 25.02 -6.55
C ILE A 295 14.91 24.16 -6.96
N VAL A 296 15.42 23.32 -6.04
CA VAL A 296 16.43 22.31 -6.34
C VAL A 296 15.75 20.99 -6.65
N GLY A 297 15.68 20.65 -7.94
CA GLY A 297 14.98 19.46 -8.44
C GLY A 297 13.51 19.70 -8.82
N LEU A 298 13.23 19.80 -10.12
CA LEU A 298 11.90 20.07 -10.67
C LEU A 298 11.18 18.74 -11.07
N GLY A 299 11.15 17.74 -10.17
CA GLY A 299 10.29 16.55 -10.27
C GLY A 299 8.84 16.87 -9.87
N ASP A 300 8.01 15.84 -9.66
CA ASP A 300 6.58 16.01 -9.33
C ASP A 300 6.32 16.92 -8.13
N ILE A 301 7.11 16.76 -7.06
CA ILE A 301 7.01 17.60 -5.86
C ILE A 301 7.46 19.03 -6.18
N GLY A 302 8.63 19.19 -6.83
CA GLY A 302 9.16 20.51 -7.19
C GLY A 302 8.23 21.28 -8.11
N GLN A 303 7.61 20.63 -9.10
CA GLN A 303 6.60 21.25 -9.97
C GLN A 303 5.35 21.69 -9.20
N ARG A 304 4.91 20.87 -8.24
CA ARG A 304 3.75 21.22 -7.39
C ARG A 304 4.07 22.44 -6.52
N VAL A 305 5.27 22.47 -5.92
CA VAL A 305 5.75 23.63 -5.14
C VAL A 305 5.87 24.85 -6.02
N ALA A 306 6.45 24.74 -7.24
CA ALA A 306 6.56 25.83 -8.20
C ALA A 306 5.20 26.45 -8.53
N THR A 307 4.20 25.60 -8.81
CA THR A 307 2.84 26.06 -9.10
C THR A 307 2.22 26.85 -7.95
N ILE A 308 2.39 26.35 -6.71
CA ILE A 308 1.85 27.03 -5.52
C ILE A 308 2.61 28.32 -5.23
N ALA A 309 3.96 28.32 -5.33
CA ALA A 309 4.77 29.52 -5.14
C ALA A 309 4.41 30.63 -6.14
N THR A 310 4.16 30.25 -7.41
CA THR A 310 3.69 31.21 -8.43
C THR A 310 2.31 31.77 -8.08
N ALA A 311 1.41 30.95 -7.48
CA ALA A 311 0.09 31.43 -7.04
C ALA A 311 0.19 32.44 -5.87
N PHE A 312 1.29 32.41 -5.08
CA PHE A 312 1.62 33.45 -4.10
C PHE A 312 2.35 34.66 -4.70
N GLY A 313 2.51 34.74 -6.03
CA GLY A 313 3.20 35.84 -6.70
C GLY A 313 4.71 35.74 -6.70
N ALA A 314 5.31 34.61 -6.34
CA ALA A 314 6.77 34.42 -6.41
C ALA A 314 7.27 34.26 -7.84
N ASN A 315 8.48 34.76 -8.11
CA ASN A 315 9.24 34.49 -9.32
C ASN A 315 9.99 33.15 -9.15
N VAL A 316 9.55 32.09 -9.81
CA VAL A 316 10.15 30.77 -9.65
C VAL A 316 11.31 30.55 -10.61
N ILE A 317 12.47 30.14 -10.08
CA ILE A 317 13.62 29.65 -10.81
C ILE A 317 13.98 28.24 -10.33
N TYR A 318 14.66 27.44 -11.14
CA TYR A 318 15.03 26.10 -10.70
C TYR A 318 16.41 25.65 -11.18
N TYR A 319 17.03 24.79 -10.38
CA TYR A 319 18.23 24.04 -10.71
C TYR A 319 17.89 22.57 -10.95
N SER A 320 18.24 22.04 -12.14
CA SER A 320 18.02 20.64 -12.49
C SER A 320 19.26 19.81 -12.19
N THR A 321 19.23 19.01 -11.12
CA THR A 321 20.36 18.16 -10.68
C THR A 321 20.72 17.04 -11.68
N SER A 322 19.77 16.60 -12.50
CA SER A 322 19.98 15.57 -13.51
C SER A 322 20.17 16.10 -14.92
N GLY A 323 19.90 17.37 -15.16
CA GLY A 323 19.86 17.97 -16.49
C GLY A 323 18.70 17.53 -17.37
N ARG A 324 17.85 16.58 -16.92
CA ARG A 324 16.79 15.93 -17.73
C ARG A 324 15.45 16.64 -17.72
N HIS A 325 15.15 17.41 -16.65
CA HIS A 325 13.89 18.13 -16.55
C HIS A 325 14.05 19.52 -17.14
N ASP A 326 13.25 19.83 -18.15
CA ASP A 326 13.14 21.15 -18.74
C ASP A 326 11.66 21.54 -18.74
N ASP A 327 11.33 22.70 -18.16
CA ASP A 327 9.97 23.19 -18.07
C ASP A 327 9.93 24.67 -18.47
N ALA A 328 9.40 24.96 -19.64
CA ALA A 328 9.36 26.30 -20.22
C ALA A 328 8.56 27.32 -19.38
N ARG A 329 7.82 26.88 -18.36
CA ARG A 329 7.08 27.78 -17.44
C ARG A 329 7.99 28.49 -16.47
N TYR A 330 9.17 27.95 -16.16
CA TYR A 330 10.10 28.43 -15.13
C TYR A 330 11.52 28.59 -15.69
N GLU A 331 12.23 29.59 -15.21
CA GLU A 331 13.61 29.83 -15.62
C GLU A 331 14.55 28.78 -15.01
N ARG A 332 15.24 28.01 -15.88
CA ARG A 332 16.31 27.11 -15.45
C ARG A 332 17.62 27.88 -15.31
N VAL A 333 18.28 27.73 -14.16
CA VAL A 333 19.55 28.38 -13.84
C VAL A 333 20.59 27.36 -13.37
N ASP A 334 21.86 27.75 -13.34
CA ASP A 334 22.89 27.01 -12.63
C ASP A 334 22.74 27.15 -11.10
N PHE A 335 23.49 26.32 -10.36
CA PHE A 335 23.34 26.26 -8.91
C PHE A 335 23.76 27.57 -8.23
N ASP A 336 24.87 28.21 -8.66
CA ASP A 336 25.36 29.45 -8.09
C ASP A 336 24.34 30.58 -8.29
N THR A 337 23.84 30.74 -9.49
CA THR A 337 22.76 31.70 -9.81
C THR A 337 21.51 31.48 -8.96
N LEU A 338 21.14 30.21 -8.72
CA LEU A 338 19.98 29.87 -7.83
C LEU A 338 20.25 30.36 -6.42
N LEU A 339 21.46 30.11 -5.85
CA LEU A 339 21.83 30.55 -4.51
C LEU A 339 21.77 32.06 -4.35
N GLU A 340 22.36 32.79 -5.31
CA GLU A 340 22.51 34.27 -5.26
C GLU A 340 21.17 35.00 -5.43
N ARG A 341 20.28 34.46 -6.27
CA ARG A 341 19.03 35.16 -6.61
C ARG A 341 17.86 34.84 -5.67
N SER A 342 17.88 33.68 -4.98
CA SER A 342 16.72 33.18 -4.25
C SER A 342 16.55 33.87 -2.88
N ASP A 343 15.30 34.22 -2.56
CA ASP A 343 14.86 34.62 -1.22
C ASP A 343 14.34 33.41 -0.41
N VAL A 344 13.85 32.37 -1.13
CA VAL A 344 13.48 31.07 -0.58
C VAL A 344 14.09 29.99 -1.46
N ILE A 345 14.71 29.00 -0.86
CA ILE A 345 15.20 27.81 -1.58
C ILE A 345 14.50 26.57 -0.99
N SER A 346 13.93 25.74 -1.83
CA SER A 346 13.34 24.45 -1.42
C SER A 346 13.97 23.29 -2.19
N ILE A 347 14.31 22.21 -1.46
CA ILE A 347 15.01 21.04 -1.99
C ILE A 347 14.03 19.91 -2.20
N HIS A 348 13.94 19.42 -3.45
CA HIS A 348 13.08 18.32 -3.90
C HIS A 348 13.85 17.32 -4.79
N ALA A 349 15.17 17.35 -4.74
CA ALA A 349 16.03 16.45 -5.50
C ALA A 349 16.28 15.13 -4.73
N PRO A 350 16.47 14.00 -5.42
CA PRO A 350 16.90 12.76 -4.78
C PRO A 350 18.36 12.87 -4.30
N LEU A 351 18.69 12.10 -3.25
CA LEU A 351 20.09 11.95 -2.80
C LEU A 351 20.86 11.04 -3.77
N ASN A 352 21.93 11.55 -4.33
CA ASN A 352 22.89 10.82 -5.18
C ASN A 352 24.25 11.50 -5.11
N LYS A 353 25.23 11.03 -5.89
CA LYS A 353 26.59 11.59 -5.88
C LYS A 353 26.66 13.08 -6.23
N ALA A 354 25.74 13.60 -7.04
CA ALA A 354 25.71 15.00 -7.45
C ALA A 354 24.99 15.90 -6.43
N THR A 355 24.19 15.33 -5.53
CA THR A 355 23.41 16.07 -4.54
C THR A 355 23.89 15.85 -3.11
N TYR A 356 24.77 14.87 -2.88
CA TYR A 356 25.37 14.62 -1.58
C TYR A 356 26.22 15.83 -1.15
N HIS A 357 25.90 16.41 0.02
CA HIS A 357 26.53 17.59 0.58
C HIS A 357 26.54 18.80 -0.38
N LEU A 358 25.50 18.94 -1.21
CA LEU A 358 25.35 20.03 -2.17
C LEU A 358 25.32 21.40 -1.49
N PHE A 359 24.73 21.47 -0.27
CA PHE A 359 24.70 22.67 0.56
C PHE A 359 25.78 22.59 1.65
N ASP A 360 26.94 23.05 1.32
CA ASP A 360 28.09 23.18 2.21
C ASP A 360 28.36 24.68 2.60
N GLN A 361 29.43 24.94 3.31
CA GLN A 361 29.85 26.29 3.69
C GLN A 361 29.93 27.24 2.49
N THR A 362 30.37 26.75 1.32
CA THR A 362 30.52 27.56 0.09
C THR A 362 29.15 27.95 -0.46
N ALA A 363 28.22 27.03 -0.45
CA ALA A 363 26.83 27.28 -0.87
C ALA A 363 26.16 28.31 0.05
N PHE A 364 26.29 28.17 1.37
CA PHE A 364 25.74 29.12 2.33
C PHE A 364 26.36 30.53 2.21
N ALA A 365 27.62 30.61 1.84
CA ALA A 365 28.31 31.91 1.64
C ALA A 365 27.78 32.68 0.41
N LYS A 366 27.18 31.99 -0.58
CA LYS A 366 26.59 32.60 -1.78
C LYS A 366 25.11 32.95 -1.62
N MET A 367 24.43 32.40 -0.61
CA MET A 367 23.03 32.70 -0.33
C MET A 367 22.85 34.13 0.18
N LYS A 368 21.66 34.69 0.00
CA LYS A 368 21.29 35.95 0.64
C LYS A 368 21.18 35.77 2.16
N GLU A 369 21.63 36.73 2.94
CA GLU A 369 21.48 36.72 4.41
C GLU A 369 19.99 36.70 4.83
N THR A 370 19.10 37.15 3.93
CA THR A 370 17.65 37.15 4.13
C THR A 370 16.96 35.85 3.63
N ALA A 371 17.71 34.91 3.03
CA ALA A 371 17.17 33.72 2.44
C ALA A 371 16.73 32.67 3.47
N TYR A 372 15.71 31.92 3.12
CA TYR A 372 15.24 30.72 3.85
C TYR A 372 15.51 29.46 3.04
N LEU A 373 15.99 28.41 3.71
CA LEU A 373 16.24 27.10 3.13
C LEU A 373 15.24 26.09 3.68
N ILE A 374 14.53 25.36 2.81
CA ILE A 374 13.59 24.30 3.18
C ILE A 374 14.06 22.98 2.59
N ASN A 375 14.28 21.97 3.44
CA ASN A 375 14.64 20.63 2.99
C ASN A 375 13.58 19.60 3.43
N VAL A 376 12.85 19.07 2.46
CA VAL A 376 11.86 17.99 2.59
C VAL A 376 12.24 16.78 1.72
N ALA A 377 13.51 16.71 1.28
CA ALA A 377 14.00 15.67 0.39
C ALA A 377 14.83 14.60 1.13
N ARG A 378 16.11 14.85 1.37
CA ARG A 378 17.04 13.98 2.13
C ARG A 378 18.03 14.85 2.92
N GLY A 379 18.31 14.45 4.17
CA GLY A 379 19.18 15.21 5.07
C GLY A 379 20.59 15.39 4.54
N ALA A 380 21.22 14.32 4.06
CA ALA A 380 22.60 14.34 3.55
C ALA A 380 22.81 15.17 2.26
N ILE A 381 21.81 15.93 1.80
CA ILE A 381 22.00 16.98 0.80
C ILE A 381 22.62 18.24 1.43
N ILE A 382 22.47 18.39 2.73
CA ILE A 382 23.00 19.52 3.52
C ILE A 382 24.10 19.01 4.45
N VAL A 383 25.19 19.75 4.57
CA VAL A 383 26.18 19.56 5.65
C VAL A 383 25.62 20.24 6.90
N GLU A 384 25.16 19.47 7.88
CA GLU A 384 24.45 20.00 9.06
C GLU A 384 25.31 20.92 9.93
N GLU A 385 26.61 20.66 10.02
CA GLU A 385 27.57 21.53 10.74
C GLU A 385 27.69 22.91 10.07
N ASP A 386 27.76 22.95 8.74
CA ASP A 386 27.85 24.19 7.98
C ASP A 386 26.53 24.98 8.04
N LEU A 387 25.39 24.30 8.02
CA LEU A 387 24.08 24.91 8.23
C LEU A 387 23.98 25.54 9.63
N ALA A 388 24.37 24.78 10.66
CA ALA A 388 24.36 25.31 12.04
C ALA A 388 25.20 26.59 12.16
N LYS A 389 26.39 26.57 11.58
CA LYS A 389 27.28 27.76 11.54
C LYS A 389 26.67 28.91 10.75
N ALA A 390 26.10 28.64 9.57
CA ALA A 390 25.42 29.64 8.74
C ALA A 390 24.28 30.34 9.48
N LEU A 391 23.48 29.55 10.24
CA LEU A 391 22.41 30.09 11.06
C LEU A 391 22.92 30.92 12.24
N VAL A 392 23.99 30.50 12.92
CA VAL A 392 24.58 31.24 14.05
C VAL A 392 25.20 32.57 13.56
N ASP A 393 25.96 32.51 12.47
CA ASP A 393 26.67 33.66 11.88
C ASP A 393 25.72 34.60 11.11
N GLY A 394 24.43 34.26 10.95
CA GLY A 394 23.44 35.05 10.23
C GLY A 394 23.64 35.09 8.72
N LYS A 395 24.30 34.09 8.15
CA LYS A 395 24.51 33.96 6.69
C LYS A 395 23.24 33.64 5.93
N ILE A 396 22.24 33.05 6.61
CA ILE A 396 20.87 32.88 6.13
C ILE A 396 19.88 33.24 7.23
N ALA A 397 18.67 33.63 6.86
CA ALA A 397 17.63 34.03 7.81
C ALA A 397 17.06 32.87 8.61
N GLY A 398 16.93 31.70 8.00
CA GLY A 398 16.38 30.50 8.66
C GLY A 398 16.38 29.25 7.79
N ALA A 399 16.15 28.11 8.44
CA ALA A 399 16.00 26.82 7.79
C ALA A 399 14.84 26.01 8.36
N GLY A 400 14.08 25.35 7.48
CA GLY A 400 13.03 24.37 7.80
C GLY A 400 13.42 22.99 7.27
N LEU A 401 13.56 22.02 8.17
CA LEU A 401 14.02 20.68 7.85
C LEU A 401 12.97 19.65 8.24
N ASP A 402 12.59 18.80 7.32
CA ASP A 402 11.80 17.59 7.64
C ASP A 402 12.69 16.34 7.71
N VAL A 403 13.92 16.45 7.21
CA VAL A 403 14.88 15.35 7.07
C VAL A 403 16.24 15.73 7.62
N LEU A 404 16.96 14.73 8.17
CA LEU A 404 18.29 14.87 8.74
C LEU A 404 19.27 13.86 8.11
N GLU A 405 20.56 14.09 8.23
CA GLU A 405 21.58 13.19 7.72
C GLU A 405 21.52 11.83 8.43
N GLN A 406 21.32 11.86 9.76
CA GLN A 406 21.02 10.68 10.56
C GLN A 406 19.61 10.77 11.15
N GLU A 407 18.78 9.78 10.90
CA GLU A 407 17.43 9.63 11.44
C GLU A 407 17.29 8.29 12.18
N PRO A 408 16.85 8.28 13.45
CA PRO A 408 16.56 9.42 14.33
C PRO A 408 17.79 10.30 14.60
N MET A 409 17.51 11.60 14.93
CA MET A 409 18.53 12.61 15.17
C MET A 409 19.56 12.17 16.22
N ALA A 410 20.85 12.29 15.89
CA ALA A 410 21.93 12.02 16.84
C ALA A 410 21.90 12.97 18.05
N LYS A 411 22.21 12.44 19.25
CA LYS A 411 22.21 13.23 20.50
C LYS A 411 23.19 14.41 20.49
N ASN A 412 24.22 14.35 19.69
CA ASN A 412 25.25 15.38 19.51
C ASN A 412 25.09 16.19 18.22
N ASN A 413 23.95 16.13 17.58
CA ASN A 413 23.71 16.86 16.33
C ASN A 413 23.90 18.37 16.54
N PRO A 414 24.68 19.06 15.69
CA PRO A 414 25.02 20.48 15.85
C PRO A 414 23.80 21.41 15.82
N LEU A 415 22.74 21.01 15.12
CA LEU A 415 21.49 21.77 15.03
C LEU A 415 20.76 21.89 16.37
N LEU A 416 21.00 20.97 17.33
CA LEU A 416 20.39 21.02 18.67
C LEU A 416 20.85 22.28 19.48
N ALA A 417 21.96 22.88 19.11
CA ALA A 417 22.42 24.13 19.74
C ALA A 417 21.55 25.33 19.35
N ILE A 418 20.82 25.26 18.24
CA ILE A 418 20.00 26.36 17.73
C ILE A 418 18.60 26.25 18.30
N ARG A 419 18.37 26.86 19.47
CA ARG A 419 17.10 26.83 20.17
C ARG A 419 16.11 27.93 19.74
N ASN A 420 16.51 28.78 18.80
CA ASN A 420 15.68 29.86 18.31
C ASN A 420 14.74 29.34 17.19
N SER A 421 13.50 29.03 17.54
CA SER A 421 12.48 28.54 16.62
C SER A 421 12.07 29.51 15.49
N MET A 422 12.52 30.76 15.56
CA MET A 422 12.38 31.72 14.46
C MET A 422 13.45 31.56 13.38
N ARG A 423 14.54 30.81 13.65
CA ARG A 423 15.64 30.57 12.71
C ARG A 423 15.69 29.10 12.23
N LEU A 424 15.22 28.18 13.06
CA LEU A 424 15.24 26.74 12.72
C LEU A 424 13.98 26.08 13.20
N VAL A 425 13.35 25.33 12.31
CA VAL A 425 12.30 24.36 12.61
C VAL A 425 12.69 23.01 12.03
N ILE A 426 12.51 21.95 12.83
CA ILE A 426 12.78 20.57 12.41
C ILE A 426 11.54 19.73 12.70
N THR A 427 11.12 18.93 11.74
CA THR A 427 10.06 17.93 11.89
C THR A 427 10.63 16.53 11.63
N PRO A 428 10.11 15.48 12.29
CA PRO A 428 10.73 14.16 12.26
C PRO A 428 10.29 13.33 11.04
N HIS A 429 10.61 13.77 9.82
CA HIS A 429 10.36 13.12 8.54
C HIS A 429 8.87 12.81 8.32
N ILE A 430 8.01 13.81 8.53
CA ILE A 430 6.55 13.69 8.45
C ILE A 430 5.93 14.38 7.23
N ALA A 431 6.72 15.00 6.36
CA ALA A 431 6.19 15.72 5.19
C ALA A 431 5.30 14.83 4.30
N TRP A 432 5.60 13.54 4.24
CA TRP A 432 4.83 12.53 3.50
C TRP A 432 3.60 12.00 4.24
N ALA A 433 3.49 12.18 5.56
CA ALA A 433 2.70 11.36 6.47
C ALA A 433 1.26 11.84 6.70
N SER A 434 0.69 12.70 5.83
CA SER A 434 -0.75 13.02 5.93
C SER A 434 -1.61 11.76 5.80
N VAL A 435 -2.79 11.75 6.43
CA VAL A 435 -3.72 10.59 6.38
C VAL A 435 -3.99 10.18 4.93
N GLU A 436 -4.30 11.14 4.07
CA GLU A 436 -4.60 10.89 2.65
C GLU A 436 -3.39 10.33 1.89
N SER A 437 -2.19 10.79 2.22
CA SER A 437 -0.97 10.30 1.61
C SER A 437 -0.69 8.85 2.01
N ARG A 438 -0.80 8.54 3.30
CA ARG A 438 -0.63 7.16 3.81
C ARG A 438 -1.70 6.22 3.26
N THR A 439 -2.96 6.67 3.16
CA THR A 439 -4.04 5.91 2.54
C THR A 439 -3.73 5.58 1.07
N ARG A 440 -3.28 6.59 0.29
CA ARG A 440 -2.83 6.34 -1.09
C ARG A 440 -1.66 5.37 -1.16
N CYS A 441 -0.71 5.47 -0.23
CA CYS A 441 0.45 4.58 -0.19
C CYS A 441 0.03 3.12 0.04
N VAL A 442 -0.83 2.88 1.02
CA VAL A 442 -1.41 1.57 1.33
C VAL A 442 -2.19 1.03 0.13
N GLU A 443 -3.00 1.87 -0.55
CA GLU A 443 -3.74 1.48 -1.74
C GLU A 443 -2.80 1.07 -2.89
N GLU A 444 -1.77 1.85 -3.15
CA GLU A 444 -0.82 1.57 -4.22
C GLU A 444 -0.01 0.28 -4.00
N VAL A 445 0.36 -0.01 -2.75
CA VAL A 445 1.02 -1.29 -2.41
C VAL A 445 0.05 -2.46 -2.61
N TYR A 446 -1.22 -2.31 -2.22
CA TYR A 446 -2.26 -3.30 -2.50
C TYR A 446 -2.33 -3.60 -4.02
N LEU A 447 -2.44 -2.55 -4.85
CA LEU A 447 -2.49 -2.69 -6.31
C LEU A 447 -1.20 -3.27 -6.92
N ASN A 448 -0.04 -3.02 -6.32
CA ASN A 448 1.22 -3.63 -6.75
C ASN A 448 1.21 -5.14 -6.52
N ILE A 449 0.73 -5.59 -5.36
CA ILE A 449 0.62 -7.00 -5.01
C ILE A 449 -0.45 -7.69 -5.88
N GLU A 450 -1.63 -7.09 -6.02
CA GLU A 450 -2.70 -7.60 -6.87
C GLU A 450 -2.22 -7.80 -8.32
N SER A 451 -1.57 -6.80 -8.88
CA SER A 451 -0.98 -6.87 -10.23
C SER A 451 0.08 -7.97 -10.36
N PHE A 452 0.89 -8.17 -9.31
CA PHE A 452 1.88 -9.24 -9.27
C PHE A 452 1.22 -10.63 -9.27
N ILE A 453 0.19 -10.85 -8.46
CA ILE A 453 -0.58 -12.10 -8.39
C ILE A 453 -1.24 -12.41 -9.74
N GLU A 454 -1.66 -11.38 -10.48
CA GLU A 454 -2.20 -11.51 -11.84
C GLU A 454 -1.13 -11.78 -12.91
N GLY A 455 0.14 -11.95 -12.51
CA GLY A 455 1.26 -12.15 -13.43
C GLY A 455 1.71 -10.88 -14.18
N LYS A 456 1.31 -9.71 -13.70
CA LYS A 456 1.66 -8.40 -14.27
C LYS A 456 2.65 -7.69 -13.37
N GLY A 457 3.52 -6.85 -13.95
CA GLY A 457 4.41 -5.99 -13.18
C GLY A 457 3.80 -4.59 -13.02
N ARG A 458 3.81 -4.04 -11.78
CA ARG A 458 3.39 -2.66 -11.50
C ARG A 458 4.39 -1.98 -10.58
N ASN A 459 4.88 -0.80 -10.97
CA ASN A 459 5.88 -0.03 -10.21
C ASN A 459 7.17 -0.82 -9.89
N ILE A 460 7.54 -1.77 -10.73
CA ILE A 460 8.75 -2.59 -10.54
C ILE A 460 9.99 -1.74 -10.78
N ILE A 461 10.90 -1.75 -9.80
CA ILE A 461 12.16 -1.00 -9.86
C ILE A 461 13.12 -1.71 -10.82
N GLY A 462 13.69 -0.95 -11.76
CA GLY A 462 14.68 -1.45 -12.73
C GLY A 462 14.12 -2.01 -14.02
N HIS A 463 12.78 -2.00 -14.24
CA HIS A 463 12.19 -2.33 -15.54
C HIS A 463 12.34 -1.21 -16.60
N ASP A 464 12.60 0.02 -16.17
CA ASP A 464 12.76 1.20 -17.05
C ASP A 464 14.17 1.28 -17.69
N LEU A 465 14.98 0.22 -17.59
CA LEU A 465 16.37 0.17 -18.10
C LEU A 465 16.56 -0.82 -19.27
N GLN A 466 15.46 -1.16 -19.98
CA GLN A 466 15.56 -1.87 -21.27
C GLN A 466 15.31 -0.94 -22.44
#